data_778d935441a73fbb32afe5a093760766
#
_entry.id   778d935441a73fbb32afe5a093760766
#
_cell.length_a   1.000
_cell.length_b   1.000
_cell.length_c   1.000
_cell.angle_alpha   90.00
_cell.angle_beta   90.00
_cell.angle_gamma   90.00
#
_symmetry.space_group_name_H-M   'P 1'
#
loop_
_entity.id
_entity.type
_entity.pdbx_description
1 polymer ?
#
loop_
_entity_poly.entity_id
_entity_poly.type
_entity_poly.pdbx_seq_one_letter_code
_entity_poly.pdbx_strand_id
1 'polypeptide(L)'
;MCVVSDGWNKKKDGLTGFSSFSPWKGPAEMSLSQLAKGSSIPEECVTVEILGSTGVGMQVVALIALFGSALLCIKEAHVSSSPDKTNAVKLKFFSILAYITDISALAYFAMLSDQGWVAISGCRQFFYARSIDWAITIPLTVLFLGMIAEVDMTSIVAVMSSALLMVFSSYMGAVSIVASVKWFWFLFFIAFMAYVIYSLTRTFRSSVDASGQMCLVELYSRLTWIVVVTYSLYAIVWLFSQGFPSFSVTLEVVAYSLLDIINKVPRPHPVSFPPRFMACD
;
A
#
# COMPACT_ATOMS: atom_id res chain seq x y z
N MET A 1 -3.95 -35.99 -31.35
CA MET A 1 -4.32 -36.50 -32.67
C MET A 1 -5.68 -35.93 -33.05
N CYS A 2 -5.69 -34.93 -33.92
CA CYS A 2 -6.74 -34.36 -34.79
C CYS A 2 -6.33 -32.92 -35.04
N VAL A 3 -5.68 -32.70 -36.05
CA VAL A 3 -5.79 -32.33 -37.46
C VAL A 3 -6.29 -30.89 -37.65
N VAL A 4 -5.33 -30.13 -38.13
CA VAL A 4 -5.37 -28.77 -38.69
C VAL A 4 -6.10 -28.77 -40.01
N SER A 5 -6.86 -27.74 -40.33
CA SER A 5 -7.12 -27.36 -41.71
C SER A 5 -7.00 -25.84 -41.88
N ASP A 6 -6.18 -25.54 -42.88
CA ASP A 6 -5.72 -24.23 -43.35
C ASP A 6 -6.85 -23.34 -43.90
N GLY A 7 -6.62 -22.03 -43.81
CA GLY A 7 -7.37 -21.01 -44.52
C GLY A 7 -6.61 -19.70 -44.59
N TRP A 8 -5.48 -19.71 -45.30
CA TRP A 8 -4.76 -18.47 -45.68
C TRP A 8 -5.51 -17.78 -46.81
N ASN A 9 -5.92 -16.53 -46.58
CA ASN A 9 -6.17 -15.65 -47.71
C ASN A 9 -5.52 -14.29 -47.48
N LYS A 10 -4.53 -14.02 -48.33
CA LYS A 10 -3.83 -12.73 -48.46
C LYS A 10 -4.76 -11.63 -48.90
N LYS A 11 -4.74 -10.49 -48.21
CA LYS A 11 -4.87 -9.19 -48.88
C LYS A 11 -3.82 -8.21 -48.33
N LYS A 12 -2.91 -7.85 -49.15
CA LYS A 12 -2.03 -6.66 -49.04
C LYS A 12 -2.90 -5.45 -49.17
N ASP A 13 -2.72 -4.45 -48.29
CA ASP A 13 -2.77 -3.05 -48.67
C ASP A 13 -2.33 -2.17 -47.49
N GLY A 14 -1.35 -1.29 -47.77
CA GLY A 14 -1.25 0.06 -47.24
C GLY A 14 -0.65 0.31 -45.86
N LEU A 15 0.68 0.36 -45.79
CA LEU A 15 1.38 1.22 -44.83
C LEU A 15 1.07 2.69 -45.16
N THR A 16 0.18 3.30 -44.35
CA THR A 16 0.20 4.76 -44.06
C THR A 16 -0.73 5.03 -42.90
N GLY A 17 -0.27 5.71 -41.86
CA GLY A 17 -1.16 6.22 -40.85
C GLY A 17 -0.58 6.28 -39.43
N PHE A 18 0.57 6.93 -39.30
CA PHE A 18 0.91 7.59 -38.04
C PHE A 18 -0.05 8.79 -37.95
N SER A 19 -1.23 8.60 -37.40
CA SER A 19 -2.20 9.67 -37.26
C SER A 19 -2.68 9.79 -35.83
N SER A 20 -2.37 10.95 -35.28
CA SER A 20 -3.07 11.69 -34.25
C SER A 20 -3.15 11.03 -32.88
N PHE A 21 -2.19 11.41 -32.06
CA PHE A 21 -2.39 11.57 -30.64
C PHE A 21 -3.59 12.48 -30.43
N SER A 22 -4.76 11.94 -30.11
CA SER A 22 -5.91 12.75 -29.77
C SER A 22 -5.64 13.44 -28.44
N PRO A 23 -5.95 14.74 -28.30
CA PRO A 23 -5.75 15.46 -27.05
C PRO A 23 -6.59 14.79 -25.95
N TRP A 24 -5.98 14.65 -24.78
CA TRP A 24 -6.56 14.10 -23.56
C TRP A 24 -7.89 14.82 -23.25
N LYS A 25 -9.00 14.15 -23.45
CA LYS A 25 -10.31 14.63 -23.01
C LYS A 25 -10.44 14.31 -21.54
N GLY A 26 -10.70 15.34 -20.73
CA GLY A 26 -10.85 15.21 -19.28
C GLY A 26 -11.91 14.16 -18.88
N PRO A 27 -11.90 13.68 -17.63
CA PRO A 27 -12.67 12.52 -17.17
C PRO A 27 -14.19 12.62 -17.25
N ALA A 28 -14.74 13.75 -17.67
CA ALA A 28 -16.20 13.98 -17.70
C ALA A 28 -16.92 13.47 -18.99
N GLU A 29 -16.20 13.03 -20.02
CA GLU A 29 -16.82 12.66 -21.31
C GLU A 29 -16.42 11.29 -21.86
N MET A 30 -15.87 10.38 -21.04
CA MET A 30 -15.54 9.05 -21.50
C MET A 30 -16.80 8.19 -21.55
N SER A 31 -17.23 7.79 -22.77
CA SER A 31 -18.42 6.95 -22.94
C SER A 31 -18.16 5.55 -22.35
N LEU A 32 -19.21 4.95 -21.79
CA LEU A 32 -19.20 3.58 -21.22
C LEU A 32 -18.54 2.54 -22.13
N SER A 33 -18.61 2.71 -23.46
CA SER A 33 -17.98 1.81 -24.44
C SER A 33 -16.46 1.88 -24.48
N GLN A 34 -15.85 2.96 -24.00
CA GLN A 34 -14.38 3.09 -23.89
C GLN A 34 -13.85 2.57 -22.56
N LEU A 35 -14.65 2.68 -21.49
CA LEU A 35 -14.34 2.10 -20.17
C LEU A 35 -14.45 0.57 -20.20
N ALA A 36 -15.37 0.00 -20.97
CA ALA A 36 -15.58 -1.45 -21.05
C ALA A 36 -14.47 -2.24 -21.75
N LYS A 37 -13.53 -1.57 -22.43
CA LYS A 37 -12.43 -2.26 -23.14
C LYS A 37 -11.27 -2.72 -22.24
N GLY A 38 -11.24 -2.34 -20.97
CA GLY A 38 -10.14 -2.68 -20.06
C GLY A 38 -10.54 -3.06 -18.62
N SER A 39 -11.80 -2.86 -18.22
CA SER A 39 -12.27 -3.22 -16.88
C SER A 39 -13.57 -4.03 -16.98
N SER A 40 -13.67 -5.11 -16.18
CA SER A 40 -14.93 -5.86 -16.03
C SER A 40 -15.91 -5.01 -15.19
N ILE A 41 -16.55 -4.03 -15.83
CA ILE A 41 -17.66 -3.28 -15.22
C ILE A 41 -18.81 -4.26 -15.06
N PRO A 42 -19.41 -4.42 -13.86
CA PRO A 42 -20.62 -5.21 -13.70
C PRO A 42 -21.69 -4.72 -14.68
N GLU A 43 -22.36 -5.62 -15.40
CA GLU A 43 -23.37 -5.27 -16.43
C GLU A 43 -24.51 -4.38 -15.91
N GLU A 44 -24.66 -4.30 -14.59
CA GLU A 44 -25.69 -3.49 -13.92
C GLU A 44 -25.32 -2.01 -13.74
N CYS A 45 -24.06 -1.60 -13.99
CA CYS A 45 -23.61 -0.23 -13.74
C CYS A 45 -23.81 0.65 -14.97
N VAL A 46 -24.85 1.49 -14.96
CA VAL A 46 -25.08 2.52 -15.97
C VAL A 46 -24.09 3.69 -15.81
N THR A 47 -23.75 4.04 -14.58
CA THR A 47 -22.75 5.07 -14.24
C THR A 47 -21.88 4.57 -13.09
N VAL A 48 -20.58 4.87 -13.14
CA VAL A 48 -19.60 4.51 -12.08
C VAL A 48 -19.21 5.79 -11.35
N GLU A 49 -19.27 5.78 -10.02
CA GLU A 49 -18.72 6.85 -9.20
C GLU A 49 -17.19 6.83 -9.32
N ILE A 50 -16.64 7.85 -9.95
CA ILE A 50 -15.21 8.01 -10.20
C ILE A 50 -14.58 9.04 -9.27
N LEU A 51 -13.25 8.98 -9.18
CA LEU A 51 -12.43 9.89 -8.38
C LEU A 51 -12.58 11.35 -8.87
N GLY A 52 -12.92 12.25 -7.95
CA GLY A 52 -12.95 13.69 -8.22
C GLY A 52 -11.55 14.33 -8.23
N SER A 53 -11.46 15.56 -8.75
CA SER A 53 -10.21 16.32 -8.89
C SER A 53 -9.43 16.51 -7.58
N THR A 54 -10.09 16.69 -6.45
CA THR A 54 -9.47 16.77 -5.12
C THR A 54 -8.75 15.47 -4.75
N GLY A 55 -9.35 14.32 -5.07
CA GLY A 55 -8.75 13.02 -4.84
C GLY A 55 -7.51 12.80 -5.72
N VAL A 56 -7.57 13.18 -7.00
CA VAL A 56 -6.41 13.16 -7.91
C VAL A 56 -5.30 14.05 -7.36
N GLY A 57 -5.62 15.28 -6.93
CA GLY A 57 -4.65 16.19 -6.33
C GLY A 57 -3.96 15.57 -5.10
N MET A 58 -4.73 14.88 -4.24
CA MET A 58 -4.17 14.22 -3.07
C MET A 58 -3.29 13.02 -3.41
N GLN A 59 -3.62 12.25 -4.46
CA GLN A 59 -2.74 11.20 -4.97
C GLN A 59 -1.41 11.76 -5.50
N VAL A 60 -1.43 12.91 -6.18
CA VAL A 60 -0.20 13.60 -6.62
C VAL A 60 0.66 14.01 -5.42
N VAL A 61 0.06 14.60 -4.39
CA VAL A 61 0.77 14.96 -3.15
C VAL A 61 1.38 13.73 -2.49
N ALA A 62 0.63 12.62 -2.41
CA ALA A 62 1.14 11.37 -1.86
C ALA A 62 2.31 10.79 -2.69
N LEU A 63 2.19 10.79 -4.02
CA LEU A 63 3.27 10.36 -4.92
C LEU A 63 4.55 11.16 -4.67
N ILE A 64 4.46 12.50 -4.66
CA ILE A 64 5.63 13.38 -4.45
C ILE A 64 6.25 13.15 -3.07
N ALA A 65 5.43 13.04 -2.02
CA ALA A 65 5.90 12.82 -0.65
C ALA A 65 6.61 11.46 -0.50
N LEU A 66 6.02 10.39 -1.05
CA LEU A 66 6.57 9.03 -0.96
C LEU A 66 7.84 8.89 -1.82
N PHE A 67 7.83 9.40 -3.05
CA PHE A 67 8.99 9.35 -3.94
C PHE A 67 10.15 10.18 -3.38
N GLY A 68 9.88 11.40 -2.89
CA GLY A 68 10.88 12.23 -2.22
C GLY A 68 11.46 11.54 -0.99
N SER A 69 10.62 10.85 -0.21
CA SER A 69 11.03 10.03 0.93
C SER A 69 11.92 8.86 0.53
N ALA A 70 11.58 8.16 -0.56
CA ALA A 70 12.40 7.07 -1.10
C ALA A 70 13.81 7.57 -1.46
N LEU A 71 13.90 8.70 -2.17
CA LEU A 71 15.19 9.30 -2.54
C LEU A 71 16.03 9.68 -1.30
N LEU A 72 15.41 10.22 -0.25
CA LEU A 72 16.10 10.52 1.00
C LEU A 72 16.61 9.24 1.68
N CYS A 73 15.81 8.19 1.76
CA CYS A 73 16.22 6.91 2.33
C CYS A 73 17.37 6.26 1.53
N ILE A 74 17.33 6.32 0.20
CA ILE A 74 18.39 5.83 -0.68
C ILE A 74 19.68 6.61 -0.45
N LYS A 75 19.61 7.95 -0.34
CA LYS A 75 20.77 8.80 -0.02
C LYS A 75 21.39 8.40 1.31
N GLU A 76 20.59 8.25 2.38
CA GLU A 76 21.07 7.84 3.69
C GLU A 76 21.67 6.42 3.67
N ALA A 77 21.09 5.51 2.91
CA ALA A 77 21.63 4.16 2.70
C ALA A 77 23.01 4.23 2.03
N HIS A 78 23.19 5.07 1.00
CA HIS A 78 24.48 5.25 0.33
C HIS A 78 25.54 5.86 1.25
N VAL A 79 25.19 6.88 2.05
CA VAL A 79 26.09 7.49 3.03
C VAL A 79 26.52 6.46 4.08
N SER A 80 25.65 5.52 4.43
CA SER A 80 25.91 4.43 5.39
C SER A 80 26.66 3.24 4.78
N SER A 81 27.07 3.28 3.51
CA SER A 81 27.73 2.17 2.80
C SER A 81 29.22 1.98 3.16
N SER A 82 29.77 2.68 4.14
CA SER A 82 31.16 2.47 4.59
C SER A 82 31.29 1.15 5.40
N PRO A 83 32.49 0.50 5.45
CA PRO A 83 32.69 -0.85 5.93
C PRO A 83 32.56 -1.05 7.45
N ASP A 84 32.09 -0.06 8.19
CA ASP A 84 31.85 -0.16 9.62
C ASP A 84 30.58 -0.96 9.95
N LYS A 85 30.60 -1.79 10.99
CA LYS A 85 29.47 -2.62 11.45
C LYS A 85 28.21 -1.79 11.75
N THR A 86 28.37 -0.61 12.31
CA THR A 86 27.28 0.32 12.62
C THR A 86 26.59 0.82 11.35
N ASN A 87 27.37 1.10 10.32
CA ASN A 87 26.85 1.52 9.03
C ASN A 87 26.14 0.41 8.28
N ALA A 88 26.59 -0.85 8.42
CA ALA A 88 25.91 -1.99 7.83
C ALA A 88 24.48 -2.21 8.40
N VAL A 89 24.25 -1.92 9.66
CA VAL A 89 22.92 -1.95 10.27
C VAL A 89 22.04 -0.82 9.74
N LYS A 90 22.55 0.41 9.73
CA LYS A 90 21.84 1.58 9.17
C LYS A 90 21.46 1.35 7.71
N LEU A 91 22.37 0.78 6.91
CA LEU A 91 22.11 0.45 5.51
C LEU A 91 20.90 -0.45 5.35
N LYS A 92 20.78 -1.52 6.17
CA LYS A 92 19.62 -2.43 6.13
C LYS A 92 18.31 -1.71 6.44
N PHE A 93 18.29 -0.87 7.48
CA PHE A 93 17.09 -0.14 7.87
C PHE A 93 16.64 0.88 6.82
N PHE A 94 17.56 1.69 6.32
CA PHE A 94 17.24 2.67 5.27
C PHE A 94 16.84 2.00 3.96
N SER A 95 17.43 0.84 3.63
CA SER A 95 17.02 0.06 2.45
C SER A 95 15.58 -0.44 2.58
N ILE A 96 15.16 -0.97 3.73
CA ILE A 96 13.78 -1.42 3.93
C ILE A 96 12.81 -0.24 3.84
N LEU A 97 13.13 0.90 4.46
CA LEU A 97 12.31 2.11 4.37
C LEU A 97 12.23 2.64 2.92
N ALA A 98 13.34 2.61 2.17
CA ALA A 98 13.35 2.97 0.76
C ALA A 98 12.41 2.06 -0.05
N TYR A 99 12.46 0.74 0.14
CA TYR A 99 11.55 -0.20 -0.52
C TYR A 99 10.09 0.07 -0.18
N ILE A 100 9.75 0.32 1.09
CA ILE A 100 8.38 0.63 1.50
C ILE A 100 7.87 1.88 0.79
N THR A 101 8.66 2.95 0.76
CA THR A 101 8.24 4.22 0.16
C THR A 101 8.22 4.18 -1.37
N ASP A 102 9.16 3.46 -1.99
CA ASP A 102 9.26 3.32 -3.45
C ASP A 102 8.09 2.49 -4.01
N ILE A 103 7.79 1.34 -3.39
CA ILE A 103 6.62 0.51 -3.78
C ILE A 103 5.32 1.31 -3.67
N SER A 104 5.16 2.09 -2.59
CA SER A 104 3.99 2.94 -2.44
C SER A 104 3.93 4.05 -3.49
N ALA A 105 5.06 4.67 -3.82
CA ALA A 105 5.13 5.66 -4.89
C ALA A 105 4.73 5.06 -6.24
N LEU A 106 5.18 3.85 -6.57
CA LEU A 106 4.77 3.13 -7.78
C LEU A 106 3.26 2.84 -7.80
N ALA A 107 2.66 2.46 -6.66
CA ALA A 107 1.22 2.24 -6.57
C ALA A 107 0.42 3.53 -6.79
N TYR A 108 0.86 4.66 -6.22
CA TYR A 108 0.25 5.96 -6.47
C TYR A 108 0.42 6.42 -7.93
N PHE A 109 1.58 6.15 -8.54
CA PHE A 109 1.78 6.40 -9.97
C PHE A 109 0.84 5.57 -10.84
N ALA A 110 0.64 4.28 -10.54
CA ALA A 110 -0.30 3.42 -11.25
C ALA A 110 -1.74 3.95 -11.13
N MET A 111 -2.17 4.35 -9.93
CA MET A 111 -3.50 4.94 -9.73
C MET A 111 -3.70 6.25 -10.50
N LEU A 112 -2.67 7.12 -10.57
CA LEU A 112 -2.69 8.38 -11.33
C LEU A 112 -2.67 8.15 -12.85
N SER A 113 -2.06 7.05 -13.30
CA SER A 113 -2.00 6.67 -14.71
C SER A 113 -3.26 5.94 -15.20
N ASP A 114 -4.36 6.04 -14.45
CA ASP A 114 -5.63 5.34 -14.71
C ASP A 114 -5.49 3.82 -14.79
N GLN A 115 -4.52 3.28 -14.06
CA GLN A 115 -4.26 1.85 -13.91
C GLN A 115 -4.56 1.40 -12.47
N GLY A 116 -4.68 0.10 -12.27
CA GLY A 116 -4.79 -0.43 -10.90
C GLY A 116 -6.14 -0.16 -10.22
N TRP A 117 -7.21 0.05 -10.96
CA TRP A 117 -8.56 0.15 -10.43
C TRP A 117 -9.57 -0.74 -11.17
N VAL A 118 -10.69 -1.01 -10.53
CA VAL A 118 -11.82 -1.79 -11.05
C VAL A 118 -13.11 -1.23 -10.48
N ALA A 119 -14.21 -1.34 -11.24
CA ALA A 119 -15.54 -1.07 -10.70
C ALA A 119 -16.00 -2.25 -9.84
N ILE A 120 -16.43 -1.96 -8.61
CA ILE A 120 -16.94 -2.96 -7.68
C ILE A 120 -18.46 -2.82 -7.48
N SER A 121 -19.05 -3.72 -6.73
CA SER A 121 -20.45 -3.68 -6.33
C SER A 121 -20.83 -2.31 -5.74
N GLY A 122 -21.95 -1.75 -6.19
CA GLY A 122 -22.36 -0.38 -5.91
C GLY A 122 -21.84 0.65 -6.91
N CYS A 123 -21.29 0.18 -8.04
CA CYS A 123 -20.83 1.03 -9.16
C CYS A 123 -19.80 2.09 -8.73
N ARG A 124 -18.84 1.69 -7.91
CA ARG A 124 -17.79 2.55 -7.37
C ARG A 124 -16.43 2.16 -7.93
N GLN A 125 -15.58 3.15 -8.19
CA GLN A 125 -14.17 2.94 -8.51
C GLN A 125 -13.42 2.45 -7.26
N PHE A 126 -12.75 1.31 -7.38
CA PHE A 126 -11.94 0.70 -6.33
C PHE A 126 -10.51 0.51 -6.81
N PHE A 127 -9.55 1.06 -6.09
CA PHE A 127 -8.13 0.99 -6.44
C PHE A 127 -7.48 -0.26 -5.84
N TYR A 128 -7.40 -1.35 -6.60
CA TYR A 128 -6.72 -2.57 -6.17
C TYR A 128 -5.19 -2.41 -6.08
N ALA A 129 -4.61 -1.44 -6.81
CA ALA A 129 -3.20 -1.11 -6.70
C ALA A 129 -2.79 -0.76 -5.26
N ARG A 130 -3.69 -0.11 -4.49
CA ARG A 130 -3.51 0.14 -3.05
C ARG A 130 -3.42 -1.15 -2.25
N SER A 131 -4.25 -2.14 -2.56
CA SER A 131 -4.22 -3.44 -1.87
C SER A 131 -2.93 -4.20 -2.17
N ILE A 132 -2.38 -4.09 -3.39
CA ILE A 132 -1.09 -4.66 -3.76
C ILE A 132 0.04 -3.95 -2.98
N ASP A 133 0.03 -2.62 -2.93
CA ASP A 133 0.96 -1.84 -2.12
C ASP A 133 0.97 -2.31 -0.66
N TRP A 134 -0.19 -2.39 -0.04
CA TRP A 134 -0.31 -2.81 1.36
C TRP A 134 0.10 -4.27 1.58
N ALA A 135 -0.16 -5.16 0.63
CA ALA A 135 0.26 -6.56 0.71
C ALA A 135 1.78 -6.73 0.79
N ILE A 136 2.54 -5.76 0.28
CA ILE A 136 4.00 -5.79 0.32
C ILE A 136 4.51 -4.91 1.48
N THR A 137 4.02 -3.68 1.60
CA THR A 137 4.57 -2.69 2.53
C THR A 137 4.20 -2.93 3.99
N ILE A 138 3.03 -3.52 4.30
CA ILE A 138 2.66 -3.84 5.67
C ILE A 138 3.54 -4.96 6.26
N PRO A 139 3.76 -6.11 5.59
CA PRO A 139 4.74 -7.10 6.05
C PRO A 139 6.17 -6.53 6.18
N LEU A 140 6.62 -5.67 5.27
CA LEU A 140 7.93 -5.01 5.39
C LEU A 140 7.99 -4.08 6.60
N THR A 141 6.90 -3.41 6.96
CA THR A 141 6.82 -2.60 8.19
C THR A 141 6.92 -3.48 9.45
N VAL A 142 6.29 -4.65 9.44
CA VAL A 142 6.42 -5.64 10.53
C VAL A 142 7.86 -6.15 10.63
N LEU A 143 8.49 -6.48 9.50
CA LEU A 143 9.91 -6.87 9.44
C LEU A 143 10.80 -5.78 10.03
N PHE A 144 10.60 -4.52 9.60
CA PHE A 144 11.35 -3.37 10.09
C PHE A 144 11.25 -3.22 11.62
N LEU A 145 10.04 -3.29 12.18
CA LEU A 145 9.82 -3.20 13.63
C LEU A 145 10.37 -4.42 14.36
N GLY A 146 10.23 -5.62 13.80
CA GLY A 146 10.78 -6.86 14.38
C GLY A 146 12.31 -6.85 14.43
N MET A 147 12.97 -6.29 13.42
CA MET A 147 14.42 -6.11 13.41
C MET A 147 14.89 -5.10 14.45
N ILE A 148 14.15 -4.00 14.66
CA ILE A 148 14.44 -3.03 15.74
C ILE A 148 14.28 -3.70 17.11
N ALA A 149 13.28 -4.55 17.25
CA ALA A 149 12.98 -5.24 18.50
C ALA A 149 13.87 -6.49 18.75
N GLU A 150 14.76 -6.83 17.82
CA GLU A 150 15.64 -8.02 17.87
C GLU A 150 14.87 -9.33 18.15
N VAL A 151 13.65 -9.43 17.60
CA VAL A 151 12.80 -10.61 17.73
C VAL A 151 13.30 -11.71 16.80
N ASP A 152 13.09 -12.97 17.16
CA ASP A 152 13.43 -14.12 16.32
C ASP A 152 12.66 -14.11 14.98
N MET A 153 13.32 -14.56 13.93
CA MET A 153 12.78 -14.56 12.57
C MET A 153 11.48 -15.36 12.43
N THR A 154 11.31 -16.42 13.21
CA THR A 154 10.08 -17.23 13.18
C THR A 154 8.88 -16.43 13.62
N SER A 155 9.00 -15.67 14.71
CA SER A 155 7.96 -14.77 15.19
C SER A 155 7.69 -13.63 14.22
N ILE A 156 8.74 -13.04 13.63
CA ILE A 156 8.58 -12.00 12.60
C ILE A 156 7.78 -12.54 11.41
N VAL A 157 8.16 -13.69 10.87
CA VAL A 157 7.48 -14.32 9.72
C VAL A 157 6.02 -14.67 10.05
N ALA A 158 5.72 -15.15 11.26
CA ALA A 158 4.34 -15.42 11.67
C ALA A 158 3.48 -14.15 11.67
N VAL A 159 3.99 -13.03 12.18
CA VAL A 159 3.27 -11.74 12.18
C VAL A 159 3.17 -11.16 10.77
N MET A 160 4.22 -11.27 9.93
CA MET A 160 4.18 -10.88 8.52
C MET A 160 3.12 -11.64 7.73
N SER A 161 3.02 -12.97 7.96
CA SER A 161 2.01 -13.81 7.31
C SER A 161 0.60 -13.38 7.72
N SER A 162 0.40 -13.08 9.00
CA SER A 162 -0.89 -12.57 9.51
C SER A 162 -1.22 -11.19 8.95
N ALA A 163 -0.22 -10.33 8.78
CA ALA A 163 -0.38 -9.02 8.14
C ALA A 163 -0.80 -9.16 6.66
N LEU A 164 -0.23 -10.13 5.94
CA LEU A 164 -0.63 -10.44 4.57
C LEU A 164 -2.07 -10.96 4.50
N LEU A 165 -2.46 -11.87 5.42
CA LEU A 165 -3.84 -12.37 5.51
C LEU A 165 -4.83 -11.27 5.90
N MET A 166 -4.42 -10.30 6.71
CA MET A 166 -5.19 -9.10 7.03
C MET A 166 -5.52 -8.30 5.76
N VAL A 167 -4.51 -7.99 4.94
CA VAL A 167 -4.70 -7.25 3.67
C VAL A 167 -5.56 -8.06 2.70
N PHE A 168 -5.29 -9.36 2.55
CA PHE A 168 -6.07 -10.24 1.70
C PHE A 168 -7.55 -10.25 2.10
N SER A 169 -7.84 -10.38 3.41
CA SER A 169 -9.22 -10.37 3.91
C SER A 169 -9.92 -9.04 3.66
N SER A 170 -9.22 -7.91 3.82
CA SER A 170 -9.78 -6.58 3.53
C SER A 170 -10.12 -6.41 2.05
N TYR A 171 -9.25 -6.91 1.16
CA TYR A 171 -9.47 -6.91 -0.29
C TYR A 171 -10.67 -7.79 -0.69
N MET A 172 -10.72 -9.04 -0.20
CA MET A 172 -11.83 -9.97 -0.48
C MET A 172 -13.16 -9.42 0.02
N GLY A 173 -13.17 -8.75 1.17
CA GLY A 173 -14.34 -8.04 1.67
C GLY A 173 -14.78 -6.90 0.76
N ALA A 174 -13.82 -6.08 0.27
CA ALA A 174 -14.11 -4.95 -0.59
C ALA A 174 -14.74 -5.36 -1.93
N VAL A 175 -14.24 -6.43 -2.57
CA VAL A 175 -14.74 -6.91 -3.88
C VAL A 175 -15.96 -7.84 -3.77
N SER A 176 -16.38 -8.23 -2.55
CA SER A 176 -17.51 -9.13 -2.35
C SER A 176 -18.83 -8.45 -2.70
N ILE A 177 -19.62 -9.10 -3.56
CA ILE A 177 -20.96 -8.64 -3.98
C ILE A 177 -21.99 -8.96 -2.88
N VAL A 178 -21.88 -10.15 -2.25
CA VAL A 178 -22.82 -10.62 -1.24
C VAL A 178 -22.48 -10.03 0.13
N ALA A 179 -23.44 -9.32 0.73
CA ALA A 179 -23.22 -8.62 2.00
C ALA A 179 -22.76 -9.54 3.15
N SER A 180 -23.32 -10.73 3.31
CA SER A 180 -22.90 -11.68 4.35
C SER A 180 -21.44 -12.12 4.17
N VAL A 181 -21.00 -12.35 2.93
CA VAL A 181 -19.62 -12.71 2.59
C VAL A 181 -18.67 -11.53 2.86
N LYS A 182 -19.08 -10.29 2.52
CA LYS A 182 -18.33 -9.06 2.83
C LYS A 182 -18.05 -8.94 4.33
N TRP A 183 -19.07 -9.09 5.17
CA TRP A 183 -18.93 -8.99 6.63
C TRP A 183 -18.13 -10.16 7.23
N PHE A 184 -18.22 -11.36 6.65
CA PHE A 184 -17.40 -12.49 7.03
C PHE A 184 -15.91 -12.19 6.82
N TRP A 185 -15.53 -11.66 5.65
CA TRP A 185 -14.15 -11.23 5.39
C TRP A 185 -13.71 -10.08 6.29
N PHE A 186 -14.60 -9.16 6.61
CA PHE A 186 -14.32 -8.09 7.56
C PHE A 186 -13.97 -8.61 8.96
N LEU A 187 -14.65 -9.65 9.44
CA LEU A 187 -14.31 -10.28 10.73
C LEU A 187 -12.90 -10.88 10.71
N PHE A 188 -12.49 -11.54 9.63
CA PHE A 188 -11.11 -12.02 9.48
C PHE A 188 -10.11 -10.88 9.42
N PHE A 189 -10.42 -9.82 8.67
CA PHE A 189 -9.60 -8.61 8.62
C PHE A 189 -9.34 -8.05 10.03
N ILE A 190 -10.38 -7.88 10.85
CA ILE A 190 -10.27 -7.39 12.23
C ILE A 190 -9.51 -8.37 13.12
N ALA A 191 -9.75 -9.67 12.99
CA ALA A 191 -9.05 -10.70 13.77
C ALA A 191 -7.54 -10.70 13.50
N PHE A 192 -7.12 -10.70 12.23
CA PHE A 192 -5.71 -10.62 11.87
C PHE A 192 -5.09 -9.28 12.26
N MET A 193 -5.81 -8.17 12.12
CA MET A 193 -5.36 -6.85 12.58
C MET A 193 -5.12 -6.85 14.09
N ALA A 194 -6.05 -7.38 14.87
CA ALA A 194 -5.91 -7.49 16.32
C ALA A 194 -4.69 -8.33 16.71
N TYR A 195 -4.44 -9.44 16.01
CA TYR A 195 -3.25 -10.25 16.24
C TYR A 195 -1.96 -9.51 15.90
N VAL A 196 -1.91 -8.78 14.78
CA VAL A 196 -0.74 -7.96 14.42
C VAL A 196 -0.50 -6.88 15.47
N ILE A 197 -1.53 -6.12 15.87
CA ILE A 197 -1.44 -5.09 16.90
C ILE A 197 -0.99 -5.69 18.25
N TYR A 198 -1.56 -6.81 18.66
CA TYR A 198 -1.15 -7.52 19.87
C TYR A 198 0.30 -7.92 19.83
N SER A 199 0.76 -8.50 18.73
CA SER A 199 2.15 -8.94 18.55
C SER A 199 3.12 -7.76 18.62
N LEU A 200 2.82 -6.64 17.96
CA LEU A 200 3.66 -5.44 17.99
C LEU A 200 3.69 -4.78 19.38
N THR A 201 2.55 -4.72 20.07
CA THR A 201 2.43 -3.99 21.35
C THR A 201 2.80 -4.82 22.57
N ARG A 202 2.80 -6.15 22.47
CA ARG A 202 3.11 -7.06 23.58
C ARG A 202 4.34 -7.90 23.30
N THR A 203 4.31 -8.77 22.26
CA THR A 203 5.37 -9.72 21.99
C THR A 203 6.68 -9.04 21.60
N PHE A 204 6.66 -8.17 20.60
CA PHE A 204 7.87 -7.45 20.17
C PHE A 204 8.30 -6.42 21.21
N ARG A 205 7.34 -5.78 21.87
CA ARG A 205 7.62 -4.84 22.95
C ARG A 205 8.38 -5.50 24.11
N SER A 206 8.01 -6.70 24.54
CA SER A 206 8.70 -7.40 25.62
C SER A 206 10.17 -7.68 25.30
N SER A 207 10.51 -7.94 24.03
CA SER A 207 11.89 -8.12 23.58
C SER A 207 12.69 -6.82 23.69
N VAL A 208 12.08 -5.70 23.28
CA VAL A 208 12.70 -4.37 23.40
C VAL A 208 12.93 -3.99 24.86
N ASP A 209 11.93 -4.22 25.72
CA ASP A 209 12.05 -3.93 27.15
C ASP A 209 13.15 -4.78 27.84
N ALA A 210 13.30 -6.03 27.40
CA ALA A 210 14.37 -6.93 27.88
C ALA A 210 15.79 -6.48 27.47
N SER A 211 15.93 -5.66 26.42
CA SER A 211 17.23 -5.11 26.01
C SER A 211 17.80 -4.10 27.01
N GLY A 212 16.97 -3.51 27.88
CA GLY A 212 17.35 -2.50 28.86
C GLY A 212 17.76 -1.15 28.27
N GLN A 213 17.65 -0.94 26.96
CA GLN A 213 18.07 0.27 26.26
C GLN A 213 16.91 1.26 26.16
N MET A 214 16.81 2.22 27.05
CA MET A 214 15.73 3.21 27.12
C MET A 214 15.48 3.95 25.80
N CYS A 215 16.53 4.30 25.07
CA CYS A 215 16.44 4.97 23.78
C CYS A 215 15.77 4.09 22.71
N LEU A 216 16.10 2.79 22.68
CA LEU A 216 15.48 1.82 21.77
C LEU A 216 14.00 1.59 22.11
N VAL A 217 13.69 1.51 23.41
CA VAL A 217 12.33 1.41 23.93
C VAL A 217 11.46 2.59 23.48
N GLU A 218 11.99 3.81 23.59
CA GLU A 218 11.28 5.02 23.19
C GLU A 218 11.06 5.08 21.67
N LEU A 219 12.11 4.81 20.88
CA LEU A 219 12.02 4.77 19.42
C LEU A 219 10.99 3.75 18.96
N TYR A 220 11.12 2.50 19.44
CA TYR A 220 10.18 1.42 19.11
C TYR A 220 8.74 1.79 19.47
N SER A 221 8.54 2.34 20.67
CA SER A 221 7.23 2.76 21.15
C SER A 221 6.58 3.79 20.24
N ARG A 222 7.33 4.83 19.85
CA ARG A 222 6.82 5.89 18.95
C ARG A 222 6.41 5.31 17.58
N LEU A 223 7.27 4.48 16.98
CA LEU A 223 6.99 3.86 15.68
C LEU A 223 5.78 2.93 15.76
N THR A 224 5.73 2.08 16.78
CA THR A 224 4.61 1.14 16.98
C THR A 224 3.29 1.89 17.18
N TRP A 225 3.27 2.98 17.95
CA TRP A 225 2.05 3.76 18.13
C TRP A 225 1.55 4.40 16.83
N ILE A 226 2.45 4.89 15.98
CA ILE A 226 2.07 5.41 14.65
C ILE A 226 1.39 4.30 13.84
N VAL A 227 2.01 3.10 13.80
CA VAL A 227 1.46 1.95 13.08
C VAL A 227 0.11 1.52 13.64
N VAL A 228 -0.03 1.38 14.95
CA VAL A 228 -1.28 0.97 15.60
C VAL A 228 -2.42 1.96 15.30
N VAL A 229 -2.15 3.26 15.45
CA VAL A 229 -3.15 4.30 15.18
C VAL A 229 -3.54 4.30 13.70
N THR A 230 -2.58 4.26 12.78
CA THR A 230 -2.87 4.28 11.34
C THR A 230 -3.60 3.02 10.88
N TYR A 231 -3.25 1.83 11.39
CA TYR A 231 -3.95 0.59 11.04
C TYR A 231 -5.39 0.59 11.56
N SER A 232 -5.62 1.13 12.77
CA SER A 232 -6.98 1.30 13.30
C SER A 232 -7.80 2.28 12.44
N LEU A 233 -7.18 3.37 11.99
CA LEU A 233 -7.83 4.34 11.09
C LEU A 233 -8.10 3.75 9.70
N TYR A 234 -7.21 2.91 9.15
CA TYR A 234 -7.49 2.19 7.91
C TYR A 234 -8.74 1.31 8.02
N ALA A 235 -8.93 0.62 9.14
CA ALA A 235 -10.13 -0.18 9.37
C ALA A 235 -11.40 0.68 9.45
N ILE A 236 -11.31 1.86 10.07
CA ILE A 236 -12.43 2.82 10.14
C ILE A 236 -12.77 3.35 8.73
N VAL A 237 -11.77 3.76 7.95
CA VAL A 237 -12.00 4.21 6.57
C VAL A 237 -12.61 3.08 5.74
N TRP A 238 -12.10 1.84 5.87
CA TRP A 238 -12.67 0.67 5.18
C TRP A 238 -14.14 0.46 5.54
N LEU A 239 -14.47 0.58 6.83
CA LEU A 239 -15.83 0.38 7.33
C LEU A 239 -16.82 1.37 6.68
N PHE A 240 -16.44 2.65 6.54
CA PHE A 240 -17.31 3.68 5.98
C PHE A 240 -17.24 3.79 4.45
N SER A 241 -16.22 3.22 3.80
CA SER A 241 -16.09 3.22 2.34
C SER A 241 -16.59 1.92 1.70
N GLN A 242 -16.18 0.76 2.21
CA GLN A 242 -16.50 -0.55 1.64
C GLN A 242 -17.61 -1.27 2.41
N GLY A 243 -17.64 -1.11 3.73
CA GLY A 243 -18.66 -1.71 4.60
C GLY A 243 -20.01 -1.02 4.46
N PHE A 244 -20.09 0.22 4.91
CA PHE A 244 -21.22 1.13 4.75
C PHE A 244 -20.80 2.21 3.75
N PRO A 245 -21.26 2.21 2.50
CA PRO A 245 -20.77 3.13 1.46
C PRO A 245 -21.25 4.59 1.73
N SER A 246 -20.80 5.14 2.86
CA SER A 246 -21.10 6.50 3.31
C SER A 246 -20.07 7.51 2.82
N PHE A 247 -18.83 7.05 2.52
CA PHE A 247 -17.80 7.92 1.97
C PHE A 247 -17.85 7.88 0.45
N SER A 248 -17.74 9.06 -0.19
CA SER A 248 -17.47 9.13 -1.63
C SER A 248 -16.11 8.54 -1.96
N VAL A 249 -15.90 8.12 -3.21
CA VAL A 249 -14.60 7.63 -3.71
C VAL A 249 -13.50 8.67 -3.46
N THR A 250 -13.81 9.95 -3.62
CA THR A 250 -12.87 11.05 -3.37
C THR A 250 -12.45 11.12 -1.90
N LEU A 251 -13.40 11.06 -0.97
CA LEU A 251 -13.11 11.12 0.47
C LEU A 251 -12.30 9.89 0.92
N GLU A 252 -12.66 8.71 0.42
CA GLU A 252 -11.92 7.47 0.65
C GLU A 252 -10.46 7.61 0.24
N VAL A 253 -10.19 8.07 -1.00
CA VAL A 253 -8.83 8.23 -1.52
C VAL A 253 -8.05 9.26 -0.73
N VAL A 254 -8.66 10.41 -0.40
CA VAL A 254 -8.01 11.44 0.43
C VAL A 254 -7.63 10.89 1.79
N ALA A 255 -8.54 10.19 2.47
CA ALA A 255 -8.28 9.61 3.79
C ALA A 255 -7.13 8.60 3.75
N TYR A 256 -7.15 7.65 2.82
CA TYR A 256 -6.07 6.68 2.68
C TYR A 256 -4.74 7.31 2.30
N SER A 257 -4.72 8.31 1.40
CA SER A 257 -3.49 9.00 1.01
C SER A 257 -2.84 9.73 2.19
N LEU A 258 -3.65 10.37 3.04
CA LEU A 258 -3.14 11.01 4.27
C LEU A 258 -2.55 9.99 5.24
N LEU A 259 -3.23 8.86 5.44
CA LEU A 259 -2.76 7.79 6.33
C LEU A 259 -1.47 7.16 5.80
N ASP A 260 -1.34 6.95 4.49
CA ASP A 260 -0.14 6.43 3.86
C ASP A 260 1.06 7.39 4.06
N ILE A 261 0.86 8.70 3.86
CA ILE A 261 1.90 9.70 4.13
C ILE A 261 2.32 9.68 5.59
N ILE A 262 1.37 9.63 6.53
CA ILE A 262 1.66 9.62 7.97
C ILE A 262 2.42 8.36 8.37
N ASN A 263 2.07 7.22 7.81
CA ASN A 263 2.63 5.92 8.18
C ASN A 263 3.99 5.65 7.53
N LYS A 264 4.18 6.05 6.27
CA LYS A 264 5.30 5.61 5.43
C LYS A 264 6.38 6.66 5.23
N VAL A 265 6.05 7.97 5.32
CA VAL A 265 7.07 9.03 5.19
C VAL A 265 7.87 9.14 6.49
N PRO A 266 9.17 8.83 6.47
CA PRO A 266 10.02 9.04 7.64
C PRO A 266 9.99 10.51 8.02
N ARG A 267 9.60 10.80 9.25
CA ARG A 267 9.67 12.19 9.75
C ARG A 267 11.14 12.59 9.87
N PRO A 268 11.51 13.81 9.41
CA PRO A 268 12.86 14.34 9.59
C PRO A 268 13.06 14.83 11.05
N HIS A 269 12.75 13.99 12.03
CA HIS A 269 13.51 14.08 13.25
C HIS A 269 14.86 13.44 12.93
N PRO A 270 15.98 14.01 13.44
CA PRO A 270 17.14 13.19 13.56
C PRO A 270 16.68 12.01 14.42
N VAL A 271 16.25 10.93 13.76
CA VAL A 271 16.40 9.62 14.31
C VAL A 271 17.91 9.51 14.33
N SER A 272 18.51 10.14 15.35
CA SER A 272 19.71 9.62 15.92
C SER A 272 19.30 8.20 16.23
N PHE A 273 19.52 7.27 15.26
CA PHE A 273 19.58 5.87 15.60
C PHE A 273 20.47 5.84 16.82
N PRO A 274 19.96 5.39 17.97
CA PRO A 274 20.75 5.42 19.18
C PRO A 274 22.12 4.89 18.84
N PRO A 275 23.21 5.48 19.41
CA PRO A 275 24.54 5.10 19.03
C PRO A 275 24.95 3.67 19.43
N ARG A 276 24.02 2.76 19.69
CA ARG A 276 24.16 1.35 19.75
C ARG A 276 23.47 0.56 18.64
N PHE A 277 22.68 1.07 18.00
CA PHE A 277 22.96 1.50 16.66
C PHE A 277 24.05 2.60 16.60
N MET A 278 24.38 3.38 17.63
CA MET A 278 25.52 4.25 17.92
C MET A 278 25.57 4.41 19.46
N ALA A 279 26.25 3.51 20.21
CA ALA A 279 26.39 3.52 21.66
C ALA A 279 25.47 4.52 22.39
N CYS A 280 24.36 4.04 23.00
CA CYS A 280 23.75 4.75 24.11
C CYS A 280 24.70 4.50 25.31
N ASP A 281 25.80 5.25 25.43
CA ASP A 281 26.58 5.38 26.65
C ASP A 281 25.93 6.39 27.59
#